data_edf601b631d272e0ef56d9249a887ee2
#
_entry.id   edf601b631d272e0ef56d9249a887ee2
#
_cell.length_a   1.000
_cell.length_b   1.000
_cell.length_c   1.000
_cell.angle_alpha   90.00
_cell.angle_beta   90.00
_cell.angle_gamma   90.00
#
_symmetry.space_group_name_H-M   'P 1'
#
loop_
_entity.id
_entity.type
_entity.pdbx_description
1 polymer ?
#
loop_
_entity_poly.entity_id
_entity_poly.type
_entity_poly.pdbx_seq_one_letter_code
_entity_poly.pdbx_strand_id
1 'polypeptide(L)'
;MRMPDKAKRLHFPRRGLAAGLALFLCLCPTPVCAADGEPTATGGQSETPVPAALTEVQKPEPFDCRGAILMEAATGQVLYEQNADEAMPPASVTKIMTLLLVMEAIEAGSLKWDDSVTASTRASSMGGSQIFLKEGEQMPVRDLVKSVVIASANDAALALAEAVSGSEEAFVRNMNQRAAELGMKNTVFENTNGLDDTAKNHVTSARDIAIMSRELIRHKEILTFSSTWMDTVRNGAFGLTNTNRLVRFYRGCNGLKTGSTAKAGFCVSATAERDGMTLICVIMGAANRDTRNAAAASLLDWGFANYALYTCPAGNPTPVRVPGGIQPTVGVRHAAFSCVLPRADLSSVEKDIELPEAVPAPVKAGDTVGKLTFTCRGVSLGEVTITADADVGRIGFGGILRRLLARFFLI
;
A
#
# COMPACT_ATOMS: atom_id res chain seq x y z
N MET A 1 -34.14 17.04 -47.45
CA MET A 1 -35.41 16.47 -47.03
C MET A 1 -35.36 16.31 -45.50
N ARG A 2 -36.11 17.17 -44.82
CA ARG A 2 -36.61 17.28 -43.45
C ARG A 2 -36.05 16.39 -42.35
N MET A 3 -35.50 17.07 -41.33
CA MET A 3 -35.55 16.69 -39.89
C MET A 3 -37.03 16.52 -39.40
N PRO A 4 -37.28 15.82 -38.25
CA PRO A 4 -37.48 16.54 -36.98
C PRO A 4 -36.79 15.84 -35.78
N ASP A 5 -36.14 16.51 -34.94
CA ASP A 5 -36.45 17.18 -33.64
C ASP A 5 -37.51 16.51 -32.74
N LYS A 6 -37.07 16.08 -31.55
CA LYS A 6 -37.85 16.13 -30.29
C LYS A 6 -36.97 15.81 -29.06
N ALA A 7 -36.54 16.87 -28.41
CA ALA A 7 -36.08 16.86 -27.01
C ALA A 7 -37.27 16.54 -26.07
N LYS A 8 -37.08 15.66 -25.09
CA LYS A 8 -37.91 15.55 -23.88
C LYS A 8 -37.07 15.89 -22.65
N ARG A 9 -37.32 17.10 -22.13
CA ARG A 9 -36.90 17.53 -20.79
C ARG A 9 -37.79 16.87 -19.76
N LEU A 10 -37.22 16.20 -18.78
CA LEU A 10 -37.87 15.77 -17.55
C LEU A 10 -37.59 16.82 -16.45
N HIS A 11 -38.67 17.43 -15.99
CA HIS A 11 -38.75 18.32 -14.84
C HIS A 11 -38.80 17.50 -13.54
N PHE A 12 -37.97 17.83 -12.55
CA PHE A 12 -38.18 17.43 -11.16
C PHE A 12 -38.51 18.66 -10.31
N PRO A 13 -39.51 18.59 -9.43
CA PRO A 13 -39.94 19.72 -8.61
C PRO A 13 -39.05 19.87 -7.36
N ARG A 14 -38.63 21.11 -7.11
CA ARG A 14 -38.07 21.57 -5.83
C ARG A 14 -39.17 21.58 -4.78
N ARG A 15 -38.98 20.91 -3.68
CA ARG A 15 -39.68 21.17 -2.41
C ARG A 15 -38.69 21.70 -1.39
N GLY A 16 -38.90 22.96 -0.99
CA GLY A 16 -38.21 23.60 0.10
C GLY A 16 -38.77 23.11 1.45
N LEU A 17 -37.91 23.08 2.46
CA LEU A 17 -38.33 22.99 3.85
C LEU A 17 -37.60 24.04 4.66
N ALA A 18 -38.38 24.74 5.46
CA ALA A 18 -38.07 25.90 6.22
C ALA A 18 -37.27 25.58 7.49
N ALA A 19 -36.51 26.59 7.91
CA ALA A 19 -35.78 26.66 9.16
C ALA A 19 -36.69 26.62 10.41
N GLY A 20 -36.30 25.87 11.42
CA GLY A 20 -36.83 25.94 12.78
C GLY A 20 -35.68 26.19 13.77
N LEU A 21 -35.51 27.44 14.13
CA LEU A 21 -34.58 27.91 15.17
C LEU A 21 -35.31 27.81 16.52
N ALA A 22 -34.92 26.88 17.40
CA ALA A 22 -35.39 26.84 18.78
C ALA A 22 -34.28 27.35 19.71
N LEU A 23 -34.52 28.55 20.21
CA LEU A 23 -33.71 29.23 21.22
C LEU A 23 -34.13 28.71 22.61
N PHE A 24 -33.26 27.98 23.33
CA PHE A 24 -33.47 27.65 24.74
C PHE A 24 -32.64 28.60 25.60
N LEU A 25 -33.34 29.56 26.25
CA LEU A 25 -32.82 30.32 27.35
C LEU A 25 -32.89 29.46 28.62
N CYS A 26 -31.78 29.15 29.24
CA CYS A 26 -31.71 28.66 30.62
C CYS A 26 -31.35 29.81 31.54
N LEU A 27 -32.32 30.19 32.37
CA LEU A 27 -32.11 31.06 33.53
C LEU A 27 -31.34 30.29 34.62
N CYS A 28 -30.23 30.86 35.07
CA CYS A 28 -29.56 30.48 36.31
C CYS A 28 -30.19 31.19 37.49
N PRO A 29 -30.51 30.51 38.60
CA PRO A 29 -30.64 31.18 39.90
C PRO A 29 -29.32 31.08 40.68
N THR A 30 -28.84 32.19 41.19
CA THR A 30 -27.78 32.31 42.18
C THR A 30 -28.29 31.93 43.57
N PRO A 31 -27.53 31.19 44.39
CA PRO A 31 -27.74 31.20 45.83
C PRO A 31 -26.64 31.99 46.58
N VAL A 32 -27.11 32.61 47.59
CA VAL A 32 -26.47 33.44 48.60
C VAL A 32 -25.50 32.63 49.48
N CYS A 33 -24.37 33.28 49.87
CA CYS A 33 -23.41 32.84 50.88
C CYS A 33 -24.04 32.65 52.28
N ALA A 34 -23.64 31.55 52.92
CA ALA A 34 -23.53 31.50 54.37
C ALA A 34 -22.29 30.70 54.76
N ALA A 35 -21.55 31.23 55.74
CA ALA A 35 -20.23 30.79 56.17
C ALA A 35 -20.29 29.66 57.22
N ASP A 36 -19.08 29.09 57.41
CA ASP A 36 -18.57 28.33 58.54
C ASP A 36 -18.76 26.83 58.62
N GLY A 37 -17.61 26.14 58.56
CA GLY A 37 -17.48 24.75 58.96
C GLY A 37 -16.37 24.01 58.20
N GLU A 38 -15.10 24.08 58.69
CA GLU A 38 -14.09 23.11 58.30
C GLU A 38 -14.50 21.70 58.68
N PRO A 39 -14.34 20.74 57.77
CA PRO A 39 -13.77 19.46 58.12
C PRO A 39 -12.59 19.10 57.20
N THR A 40 -11.47 18.81 57.81
CA THR A 40 -10.36 18.06 57.21
C THR A 40 -10.86 16.78 56.55
N ALA A 41 -10.95 16.84 55.21
CA ALA A 41 -11.15 15.66 54.39
C ALA A 41 -9.87 15.43 53.57
N THR A 42 -9.15 14.38 53.93
CA THR A 42 -8.18 13.69 53.10
C THR A 42 -8.91 13.20 51.85
N GLY A 43 -9.03 14.07 50.85
CA GLY A 43 -9.54 13.71 49.53
C GLY A 43 -8.44 13.07 48.73
N GLY A 44 -8.44 11.74 48.65
CA GLY A 44 -7.75 11.04 47.58
C GLY A 44 -8.32 11.53 46.25
N GLN A 45 -7.52 12.28 45.50
CA GLN A 45 -7.83 12.58 44.12
C GLN A 45 -7.87 11.25 43.38
N SER A 46 -9.06 10.81 43.01
CA SER A 46 -9.24 9.79 41.98
C SER A 46 -8.75 10.42 40.68
N GLU A 47 -7.48 10.21 40.36
CA GLU A 47 -6.98 10.48 39.03
C GLU A 47 -7.80 9.59 38.05
N THR A 48 -8.70 10.22 37.31
CA THR A 48 -9.27 9.61 36.12
C THR A 48 -8.09 9.21 35.23
N PRO A 49 -7.90 7.94 34.91
CA PRO A 49 -6.77 7.54 34.07
C PRO A 49 -6.90 8.27 32.74
N VAL A 50 -5.95 9.15 32.44
CA VAL A 50 -5.78 9.71 31.10
C VAL A 50 -5.62 8.51 30.18
N PRO A 51 -6.39 8.39 29.08
CA PRO A 51 -6.21 7.30 28.14
C PRO A 51 -4.74 7.26 27.74
N ALA A 52 -4.09 6.13 27.95
CA ALA A 52 -2.69 5.99 27.58
C ALA A 52 -2.59 6.10 26.05
N ALA A 53 -1.97 7.15 25.57
CA ALA A 53 -1.70 7.34 24.15
C ALA A 53 -0.51 6.47 23.73
N LEU A 54 -0.43 6.17 22.43
CA LEU A 54 0.78 5.57 21.85
C LEU A 54 1.97 6.51 22.07
N THR A 55 3.17 5.93 22.14
CA THR A 55 4.41 6.70 22.30
C THR A 55 4.57 7.68 21.13
N GLU A 56 4.74 8.95 21.45
CA GLU A 56 5.00 9.97 20.43
C GLU A 56 6.40 9.79 19.84
N VAL A 57 6.48 9.76 18.52
CA VAL A 57 7.74 9.67 17.79
C VAL A 57 8.09 11.04 17.23
N GLN A 58 9.22 11.59 17.68
CA GLN A 58 9.73 12.87 17.19
C GLN A 58 10.12 12.73 15.69
N LYS A 59 9.55 13.60 14.85
CA LYS A 59 9.89 13.64 13.42
C LYS A 59 11.30 14.23 13.22
N PRO A 60 12.04 13.76 12.21
CA PRO A 60 13.32 14.39 11.85
C PRO A 60 13.09 15.78 11.27
N GLU A 61 14.12 16.62 11.32
CA GLU A 61 14.15 17.90 10.61
C GLU A 61 13.97 17.67 9.09
N PRO A 62 13.43 18.66 8.38
CA PRO A 62 13.26 18.58 6.93
C PRO A 62 14.59 18.29 6.21
N PHE A 63 14.51 17.41 5.22
CA PHE A 63 15.65 17.03 4.38
C PHE A 63 15.90 18.06 3.27
N ASP A 64 17.15 18.20 2.84
CA ASP A 64 17.53 19.05 1.69
C ASP A 64 17.09 18.40 0.37
N CYS A 65 15.78 18.47 0.13
CA CYS A 65 15.12 17.99 -1.07
C CYS A 65 13.75 18.69 -1.22
N ARG A 66 13.18 18.66 -2.41
CA ARG A 66 11.89 19.30 -2.67
C ARG A 66 10.72 18.53 -2.09
N GLY A 67 10.78 17.21 -2.13
CA GLY A 67 9.74 16.35 -1.58
C GLY A 67 10.28 15.05 -1.04
N ALA A 68 9.71 14.56 0.06
CA ALA A 68 10.07 13.28 0.66
C ALA A 68 8.85 12.58 1.27
N ILE A 69 8.87 11.24 1.28
CA ILE A 69 7.90 10.41 1.99
C ILE A 69 8.55 9.12 2.47
N LEU A 70 8.12 8.64 3.62
CA LEU A 70 8.41 7.30 4.12
C LEU A 70 7.09 6.57 4.36
N MET A 71 6.92 5.43 3.70
CA MET A 71 5.73 4.59 3.79
C MET A 71 6.13 3.17 4.19
N GLU A 72 5.34 2.53 5.05
CA GLU A 72 5.47 1.10 5.31
C GLU A 72 4.69 0.31 4.24
N ALA A 73 5.33 -0.71 3.67
CA ALA A 73 4.85 -1.36 2.46
C ALA A 73 3.60 -2.24 2.66
N ALA A 74 3.51 -2.99 3.77
CA ALA A 74 2.41 -3.92 4.00
C ALA A 74 1.09 -3.18 4.28
N THR A 75 1.14 -2.17 5.14
CA THR A 75 -0.02 -1.40 5.58
C THR A 75 -0.34 -0.20 4.69
N GLY A 76 0.69 0.37 4.02
CA GLY A 76 0.59 1.64 3.31
C GLY A 76 0.60 2.86 4.25
N GLN A 77 0.90 2.65 5.54
CA GLN A 77 0.95 3.74 6.50
C GLN A 77 2.12 4.68 6.21
N VAL A 78 1.83 5.98 6.14
CA VAL A 78 2.82 7.04 5.97
C VAL A 78 3.39 7.40 7.34
N LEU A 79 4.72 7.30 7.48
CA LEU A 79 5.45 7.57 8.72
C LEU A 79 6.05 8.97 8.73
N TYR A 80 6.46 9.47 7.58
CA TYR A 80 7.01 10.80 7.37
C TYR A 80 6.59 11.34 6.01
N GLU A 81 6.38 12.64 5.93
CA GLU A 81 6.12 13.36 4.69
C GLU A 81 6.63 14.81 4.75
N GLN A 82 7.15 15.27 3.61
CA GLN A 82 7.60 16.64 3.35
C GLN A 82 7.23 16.97 1.92
N ASN A 83 6.34 17.93 1.70
CA ASN A 83 5.84 18.32 0.37
C ASN A 83 5.47 17.10 -0.51
N ALA A 84 4.89 16.05 0.12
CA ALA A 84 4.73 14.74 -0.51
C ALA A 84 3.78 14.75 -1.71
N ASP A 85 2.90 15.74 -1.81
CA ASP A 85 1.89 15.88 -2.85
C ASP A 85 2.28 16.91 -3.93
N GLU A 86 3.45 17.56 -3.82
CA GLU A 86 3.93 18.49 -4.84
C GLU A 86 4.21 17.74 -6.16
N ALA A 87 3.57 18.19 -7.25
CA ALA A 87 3.78 17.63 -8.58
C ALA A 87 5.13 18.09 -9.16
N MET A 88 6.01 17.15 -9.43
CA MET A 88 7.38 17.39 -9.88
C MET A 88 7.78 16.42 -11.00
N PRO A 89 8.72 16.80 -11.89
CA PRO A 89 9.29 15.85 -12.84
C PRO A 89 9.96 14.67 -12.11
N PRO A 90 9.62 13.41 -12.44
CA PRO A 90 10.18 12.24 -11.78
C PRO A 90 11.50 11.75 -12.37
N ALA A 91 11.91 12.22 -13.52
CA ALA A 91 12.98 11.61 -14.31
C ALA A 91 12.74 10.08 -14.46
N SER A 92 13.81 9.29 -14.49
CA SER A 92 13.72 7.83 -14.66
C SER A 92 13.01 7.06 -13.52
N VAL A 93 12.53 7.74 -12.46
CA VAL A 93 11.62 7.09 -11.49
C VAL A 93 10.29 6.71 -12.15
N THR A 94 9.90 7.38 -13.25
CA THR A 94 8.82 6.97 -14.17
C THR A 94 8.80 5.47 -14.48
N LYS A 95 9.98 4.86 -14.64
CA LYS A 95 10.12 3.46 -14.99
C LYS A 95 9.58 2.48 -13.94
N ILE A 96 9.23 2.96 -12.74
CA ILE A 96 8.48 2.14 -11.77
C ILE A 96 7.10 1.80 -12.34
N MET A 97 6.38 2.75 -12.94
CA MET A 97 5.11 2.48 -13.60
C MET A 97 5.29 1.61 -14.85
N THR A 98 6.34 1.85 -15.63
CA THR A 98 6.66 1.01 -16.78
C THR A 98 6.89 -0.44 -16.37
N LEU A 99 7.69 -0.67 -15.32
CA LEU A 99 7.95 -2.00 -14.78
C LEU A 99 6.69 -2.62 -14.15
N LEU A 100 5.84 -1.83 -13.50
CA LEU A 100 4.57 -2.32 -12.94
C LEU A 100 3.69 -2.92 -14.04
N LEU A 101 3.44 -2.21 -15.12
CA LEU A 101 2.63 -2.72 -16.23
C LEU A 101 3.26 -3.94 -16.92
N VAL A 102 4.59 -3.98 -17.02
CA VAL A 102 5.30 -5.15 -17.54
C VAL A 102 5.13 -6.35 -16.60
N MET A 103 5.25 -6.18 -15.30
CA MET A 103 5.04 -7.26 -14.32
C MET A 103 3.59 -7.74 -14.31
N GLU A 104 2.62 -6.83 -14.39
CA GLU A 104 1.20 -7.17 -14.50
C GLU A 104 0.91 -7.96 -15.81
N ALA A 105 1.55 -7.60 -16.94
CA ALA A 105 1.45 -8.35 -18.19
C ALA A 105 2.04 -9.76 -18.08
N ILE A 106 3.13 -9.92 -17.34
CA ILE A 106 3.76 -11.22 -17.07
C ILE A 106 2.84 -12.07 -16.17
N GLU A 107 2.30 -11.50 -15.09
CA GLU A 107 1.39 -12.20 -14.19
C GLU A 107 0.09 -12.62 -14.89
N ALA A 108 -0.43 -11.78 -15.79
CA ALA A 108 -1.59 -12.10 -16.63
C ALA A 108 -1.29 -13.13 -17.73
N GLY A 109 -0.01 -13.49 -17.94
CA GLY A 109 0.42 -14.47 -18.97
C GLY A 109 0.39 -13.92 -20.39
N SER A 110 0.16 -12.63 -20.60
CA SER A 110 0.20 -11.98 -21.92
C SER A 110 1.64 -11.70 -22.39
N LEU A 111 2.59 -11.69 -21.47
CA LEU A 111 4.03 -11.62 -21.73
C LEU A 111 4.74 -12.68 -20.86
N LYS A 112 5.81 -13.29 -21.39
CA LYS A 112 6.58 -14.28 -20.64
C LYS A 112 8.03 -13.85 -20.50
N TRP A 113 8.70 -14.31 -19.45
CA TRP A 113 10.10 -13.98 -19.18
C TRP A 113 11.07 -14.32 -20.31
N ASP A 114 10.80 -15.38 -21.05
CA ASP A 114 11.66 -15.90 -22.12
C ASP A 114 11.17 -15.48 -23.52
N ASP A 115 10.08 -14.70 -23.62
CA ASP A 115 9.63 -14.16 -24.91
C ASP A 115 10.70 -13.23 -25.48
N SER A 116 10.92 -13.34 -26.78
CA SER A 116 11.89 -12.51 -27.50
C SER A 116 11.24 -11.24 -27.98
N VAL A 117 11.71 -10.10 -27.50
CA VAL A 117 11.26 -8.76 -27.90
C VAL A 117 12.21 -8.19 -28.93
N THR A 118 11.66 -7.73 -30.06
CA THR A 118 12.43 -7.08 -31.12
C THR A 118 12.45 -5.57 -30.90
N ALA A 119 13.65 -4.98 -30.83
CA ALA A 119 13.80 -3.55 -30.69
C ALA A 119 13.39 -2.81 -31.97
N SER A 120 12.47 -1.86 -31.84
CA SER A 120 12.06 -0.99 -32.94
C SER A 120 13.14 0.06 -33.27
N THR A 121 13.03 0.71 -34.43
CA THR A 121 13.82 1.91 -34.78
C THR A 121 13.74 2.97 -33.69
N ARG A 122 12.54 3.18 -33.11
CA ARG A 122 12.32 4.17 -32.06
C ARG A 122 13.01 3.76 -30.75
N ALA A 123 12.89 2.52 -30.33
CA ALA A 123 13.57 2.01 -29.13
C ALA A 123 15.10 2.13 -29.28
N SER A 124 15.66 1.75 -30.42
CA SER A 124 17.10 1.81 -30.67
C SER A 124 17.66 3.24 -30.76
N SER A 125 16.82 4.22 -31.06
CA SER A 125 17.19 5.65 -31.14
C SER A 125 17.07 6.40 -29.81
N MET A 126 16.64 5.74 -28.73
CA MET A 126 16.46 6.39 -27.43
C MET A 126 17.78 6.92 -26.87
N GLY A 127 17.72 8.16 -26.31
CA GLY A 127 18.84 8.81 -25.63
C GLY A 127 18.95 8.45 -24.14
N GLY A 128 19.92 9.04 -23.47
CA GLY A 128 20.14 8.90 -22.03
C GLY A 128 20.77 7.55 -21.65
N SER A 129 20.31 6.95 -20.54
CA SER A 129 20.81 5.62 -20.13
C SER A 129 20.30 4.54 -21.07
N GLN A 130 21.20 3.69 -21.57
CA GLN A 130 20.91 2.69 -22.60
C GLN A 130 21.73 1.41 -22.39
N ILE A 131 21.27 0.32 -22.98
CA ILE A 131 22.06 -0.87 -23.26
C ILE A 131 22.47 -0.94 -24.74
N PHE A 132 22.18 0.13 -25.49
CA PHE A 132 22.50 0.28 -26.92
C PHE A 132 21.88 -0.81 -27.79
N LEU A 133 20.54 -0.98 -27.66
CA LEU A 133 19.80 -1.85 -28.54
C LEU A 133 19.94 -1.41 -30.00
N LYS A 134 20.18 -2.37 -30.88
CA LYS A 134 20.18 -2.12 -32.33
C LYS A 134 18.77 -2.33 -32.87
N GLU A 135 18.39 -1.61 -33.92
CA GLU A 135 17.16 -1.89 -34.64
C GLU A 135 17.11 -3.33 -35.11
N GLY A 136 16.01 -4.03 -34.84
CA GLY A 136 15.82 -5.43 -35.13
C GLY A 136 16.53 -6.40 -34.18
N GLU A 137 17.30 -5.91 -33.20
CA GLU A 137 17.89 -6.76 -32.17
C GLU A 137 16.79 -7.44 -31.35
N GLN A 138 16.95 -8.73 -31.12
CA GLN A 138 16.05 -9.51 -30.28
C GLN A 138 16.67 -9.81 -28.94
N MET A 139 15.91 -9.56 -27.85
CA MET A 139 16.36 -9.80 -26.50
C MET A 139 15.23 -10.38 -25.64
N PRO A 140 15.51 -11.32 -24.73
CA PRO A 140 14.51 -11.86 -23.81
C PRO A 140 13.92 -10.76 -22.90
N VAL A 141 12.62 -10.83 -22.59
CA VAL A 141 11.95 -9.94 -21.64
C VAL A 141 12.73 -9.83 -20.32
N ARG A 142 13.23 -10.95 -19.80
CA ARG A 142 14.06 -11.00 -18.58
C ARG A 142 15.27 -10.07 -18.65
N ASP A 143 16.00 -10.08 -19.75
CA ASP A 143 17.20 -9.25 -19.91
C ASP A 143 16.86 -7.78 -20.10
N LEU A 144 15.74 -7.48 -20.77
CA LEU A 144 15.23 -6.11 -20.90
C LEU A 144 14.78 -5.56 -19.54
N VAL A 145 13.99 -6.33 -18.76
CA VAL A 145 13.58 -5.95 -17.38
C VAL A 145 14.80 -5.70 -16.51
N LYS A 146 15.77 -6.62 -16.53
CA LYS A 146 17.06 -6.47 -15.83
C LYS A 146 17.76 -5.16 -16.20
N SER A 147 17.80 -4.84 -17.48
CA SER A 147 18.44 -3.62 -18.00
C SER A 147 17.73 -2.34 -17.54
N VAL A 148 16.40 -2.35 -17.52
CA VAL A 148 15.59 -1.22 -17.01
C VAL A 148 15.80 -1.01 -15.52
N VAL A 149 15.80 -2.08 -14.73
CA VAL A 149 15.91 -2.02 -13.28
C VAL A 149 17.32 -1.59 -12.87
N ILE A 150 18.35 -2.27 -13.37
CA ILE A 150 19.73 -2.10 -12.91
C ILE A 150 20.37 -0.86 -13.54
N ALA A 151 20.39 -0.79 -14.88
CA ALA A 151 21.08 0.27 -15.61
C ALA A 151 20.16 1.44 -16.00
N SER A 152 18.86 1.34 -15.71
CA SER A 152 17.89 2.39 -16.08
C SER A 152 17.73 2.58 -17.59
N ALA A 153 17.93 1.53 -18.41
CA ALA A 153 17.95 1.58 -19.85
C ALA A 153 16.63 2.10 -20.46
N ASN A 154 16.70 3.21 -21.21
CA ASN A 154 15.54 3.84 -21.85
C ASN A 154 15.07 3.05 -23.08
N ASP A 155 16.02 2.57 -23.87
CA ASP A 155 15.78 1.72 -25.04
C ASP A 155 15.06 0.41 -24.65
N ALA A 156 15.52 -0.25 -23.61
CA ALA A 156 14.86 -1.44 -23.07
C ALA A 156 13.45 -1.14 -22.48
N ALA A 157 13.27 0.01 -21.84
CA ALA A 157 11.96 0.42 -21.31
C ALA A 157 10.94 0.62 -22.42
N LEU A 158 11.35 1.28 -23.53
CA LEU A 158 10.48 1.49 -24.67
C LEU A 158 10.20 0.18 -25.41
N ALA A 159 11.20 -0.67 -25.63
CA ALA A 159 10.99 -1.97 -26.25
C ALA A 159 9.98 -2.85 -25.49
N LEU A 160 10.07 -2.87 -24.15
CA LEU A 160 9.08 -3.58 -23.31
C LEU A 160 7.68 -2.93 -23.39
N ALA A 161 7.59 -1.62 -23.43
CA ALA A 161 6.32 -0.91 -23.56
C ALA A 161 5.63 -1.22 -24.89
N GLU A 162 6.39 -1.23 -25.99
CA GLU A 162 5.89 -1.62 -27.30
C GLU A 162 5.46 -3.10 -27.33
N ALA A 163 6.20 -3.99 -26.68
CA ALA A 163 5.84 -5.40 -26.57
C ALA A 163 4.52 -5.63 -25.80
N VAL A 164 4.27 -4.86 -24.75
CA VAL A 164 3.04 -4.98 -23.94
C VAL A 164 1.83 -4.34 -24.63
N SER A 165 1.99 -3.20 -25.29
CA SER A 165 0.85 -2.37 -25.74
C SER A 165 0.85 -2.07 -27.24
N GLY A 166 1.82 -2.57 -27.99
CA GLY A 166 1.96 -2.34 -29.45
C GLY A 166 2.57 -1.00 -29.82
N SER A 167 2.49 0.01 -28.95
CA SER A 167 3.14 1.33 -29.15
C SER A 167 3.36 2.05 -27.84
N GLU A 168 4.29 3.04 -27.81
CA GLU A 168 4.52 3.87 -26.64
C GLU A 168 3.27 4.69 -26.26
N GLU A 169 2.56 5.22 -27.25
CA GLU A 169 1.35 6.02 -27.01
C GLU A 169 0.23 5.20 -26.36
N ALA A 170 0.07 3.93 -26.75
CA ALA A 170 -0.87 3.02 -26.12
C ALA A 170 -0.44 2.68 -24.69
N PHE A 171 0.86 2.43 -24.50
CA PHE A 171 1.41 2.14 -23.18
C PHE A 171 1.28 3.33 -22.22
N VAL A 172 1.54 4.55 -22.66
CA VAL A 172 1.37 5.77 -21.86
C VAL A 172 -0.09 5.98 -21.45
N ARG A 173 -1.05 5.67 -22.34
CA ARG A 173 -2.46 5.67 -21.93
C ARG A 173 -2.73 4.68 -20.81
N ASN A 174 -2.18 3.48 -20.89
CA ASN A 174 -2.29 2.47 -19.84
C ASN A 174 -1.61 2.90 -18.54
N MET A 175 -0.43 3.56 -18.61
CA MET A 175 0.24 4.15 -17.44
C MET A 175 -0.66 5.16 -16.71
N ASN A 176 -1.30 6.08 -17.45
CA ASN A 176 -2.18 7.08 -16.86
C ASN A 176 -3.48 6.46 -16.33
N GLN A 177 -4.04 5.48 -17.02
CA GLN A 177 -5.18 4.72 -16.51
C GLN A 177 -4.83 4.02 -15.20
N ARG A 178 -3.69 3.33 -15.16
CA ARG A 178 -3.25 2.62 -13.95
C ARG A 178 -2.95 3.57 -12.79
N ALA A 179 -2.38 4.73 -13.08
CA ALA A 179 -2.18 5.80 -12.09
C ALA A 179 -3.51 6.25 -11.47
N ALA A 180 -4.56 6.44 -12.29
CA ALA A 180 -5.90 6.79 -11.82
C ALA A 180 -6.51 5.68 -10.95
N GLU A 181 -6.39 4.41 -11.36
CA GLU A 181 -6.86 3.25 -10.59
C GLU A 181 -6.17 3.13 -9.21
N LEU A 182 -4.89 3.46 -9.14
CA LEU A 182 -4.10 3.48 -7.91
C LEU A 182 -4.36 4.73 -7.05
N GLY A 183 -5.16 5.69 -7.53
CA GLY A 183 -5.45 6.95 -6.84
C GLY A 183 -4.28 7.94 -6.82
N MET A 184 -3.37 7.88 -7.79
CA MET A 184 -2.22 8.79 -7.96
C MET A 184 -2.70 10.14 -8.52
N LYS A 185 -3.08 11.05 -7.64
CA LYS A 185 -3.79 12.30 -7.99
C LYS A 185 -2.91 13.38 -8.61
N ASN A 186 -1.60 13.31 -8.40
CA ASN A 186 -0.64 14.33 -8.84
C ASN A 186 0.27 13.81 -9.96
N THR A 187 -0.21 12.82 -10.75
CA THR A 187 0.59 12.12 -11.75
C THR A 187 0.02 12.25 -13.15
N VAL A 188 0.88 12.63 -14.09
CA VAL A 188 0.65 12.58 -15.53
C VAL A 188 1.89 12.02 -16.20
N PHE A 189 1.75 10.95 -16.94
CA PHE A 189 2.81 10.37 -17.75
C PHE A 189 2.64 10.77 -19.23
N GLU A 190 3.75 11.19 -19.87
CA GLU A 190 3.81 11.51 -21.30
C GLU A 190 4.76 10.61 -22.08
N ASN A 191 5.61 9.84 -21.36
CA ASN A 191 6.52 8.85 -21.96
C ASN A 191 6.80 7.71 -20.96
N THR A 192 7.51 6.67 -21.42
CA THR A 192 7.77 5.44 -20.67
C THR A 192 9.01 5.49 -19.77
N ASN A 193 9.83 6.55 -19.83
CA ASN A 193 11.17 6.54 -19.26
C ASN A 193 11.53 7.77 -18.42
N GLY A 194 10.77 8.88 -18.54
CA GLY A 194 10.95 10.10 -17.77
C GLY A 194 11.98 11.06 -18.33
N LEU A 195 12.31 10.98 -19.64
CA LEU A 195 13.11 12.00 -20.32
C LEU A 195 12.32 13.30 -20.48
N ASP A 196 12.99 14.43 -20.29
CA ASP A 196 12.39 15.78 -20.35
C ASP A 196 12.30 16.36 -21.76
N ASP A 197 12.98 15.76 -22.74
CA ASP A 197 13.23 16.38 -24.06
C ASP A 197 11.97 16.70 -24.85
N THR A 198 10.95 15.85 -24.72
CA THR A 198 9.67 16.01 -25.42
C THR A 198 8.48 16.23 -24.46
N ALA A 199 8.71 16.08 -23.18
CA ALA A 199 7.66 16.10 -22.16
C ALA A 199 7.38 17.54 -21.69
N LYS A 200 6.11 17.95 -21.74
CA LYS A 200 5.64 19.26 -21.28
C LYS A 200 5.08 19.26 -19.88
N ASN A 201 4.36 18.20 -19.54
CA ASN A 201 3.64 18.03 -18.26
C ASN A 201 3.82 16.61 -17.70
N HIS A 202 5.03 16.07 -17.79
CA HIS A 202 5.38 14.76 -17.23
C HIS A 202 5.75 14.93 -15.76
N VAL A 203 4.78 14.69 -14.86
CA VAL A 203 4.92 14.97 -13.43
C VAL A 203 4.36 13.83 -12.57
N THR A 204 4.84 13.77 -11.35
CA THR A 204 4.31 12.92 -10.28
C THR A 204 4.67 13.53 -8.92
N SER A 205 4.18 12.95 -7.82
CA SER A 205 4.52 13.37 -6.47
C SER A 205 5.27 12.27 -5.71
N ALA A 206 5.91 12.62 -4.59
CA ALA A 206 6.58 11.64 -3.75
C ALA A 206 5.58 10.58 -3.23
N ARG A 207 4.36 10.99 -2.89
CA ARG A 207 3.28 10.09 -2.47
C ARG A 207 2.89 9.14 -3.59
N ASP A 208 2.67 9.63 -4.79
CA ASP A 208 2.27 8.81 -5.93
C ASP A 208 3.37 7.82 -6.31
N ILE A 209 4.65 8.23 -6.22
CA ILE A 209 5.79 7.32 -6.39
C ILE A 209 5.78 6.23 -5.31
N ALA A 210 5.51 6.55 -4.05
CA ALA A 210 5.43 5.55 -2.99
C ALA A 210 4.28 4.56 -3.24
N ILE A 211 3.13 5.03 -3.73
CA ILE A 211 1.97 4.19 -4.09
C ILE A 211 2.34 3.21 -5.20
N MET A 212 2.88 3.68 -6.34
CA MET A 212 3.25 2.78 -7.44
C MET A 212 4.44 1.87 -7.08
N SER A 213 5.36 2.32 -6.22
CA SER A 213 6.44 1.49 -5.70
C SER A 213 5.92 0.36 -4.83
N ARG A 214 4.95 0.66 -3.96
CA ARG A 214 4.28 -0.33 -3.11
C ARG A 214 3.58 -1.39 -3.95
N GLU A 215 2.93 -1.00 -5.03
CA GLU A 215 2.29 -1.95 -5.94
C GLU A 215 3.31 -2.79 -6.69
N LEU A 216 4.37 -2.18 -7.23
CA LEU A 216 5.41 -2.91 -7.96
C LEU A 216 6.11 -3.98 -7.11
N ILE A 217 6.43 -3.70 -5.84
CA ILE A 217 7.12 -4.68 -4.98
C ILE A 217 6.23 -5.83 -4.49
N ARG A 218 4.94 -5.84 -4.81
CA ARG A 218 4.07 -7.02 -4.64
C ARG A 218 4.46 -8.13 -5.60
N HIS A 219 4.97 -7.79 -6.78
CA HIS A 219 5.60 -8.71 -7.71
C HIS A 219 7.04 -9.01 -7.24
N LYS A 220 7.20 -10.03 -6.40
CA LYS A 220 8.46 -10.30 -5.67
C LYS A 220 9.66 -10.49 -6.57
N GLU A 221 9.45 -10.96 -7.80
CA GLU A 221 10.50 -11.16 -8.80
C GLU A 221 11.27 -9.87 -9.10
N ILE A 222 10.63 -8.70 -9.04
CA ILE A 222 11.30 -7.43 -9.31
C ILE A 222 12.42 -7.15 -8.30
N LEU A 223 12.26 -7.59 -7.05
CA LEU A 223 13.23 -7.39 -6.00
C LEU A 223 14.52 -8.20 -6.25
N THR A 224 14.45 -9.31 -6.99
CA THR A 224 15.64 -10.09 -7.37
C THR A 224 16.55 -9.28 -8.30
N PHE A 225 15.96 -8.48 -9.20
CA PHE A 225 16.71 -7.60 -10.09
C PHE A 225 17.14 -6.33 -9.38
N SER A 226 16.25 -5.68 -8.61
CA SER A 226 16.52 -4.38 -8.00
C SER A 226 17.54 -4.45 -6.86
N SER A 227 17.65 -5.58 -6.17
CA SER A 227 18.68 -5.83 -5.15
C SER A 227 20.06 -6.18 -5.73
N THR A 228 20.15 -6.44 -7.04
CA THR A 228 21.39 -6.80 -7.70
C THR A 228 22.28 -5.56 -7.94
N TRP A 229 23.52 -5.59 -7.46
CA TRP A 229 24.48 -4.49 -7.67
C TRP A 229 25.08 -4.47 -9.07
N MET A 230 25.51 -5.63 -9.57
CA MET A 230 26.10 -5.77 -10.90
C MET A 230 25.61 -7.07 -11.55
N ASP A 231 25.37 -7.03 -12.84
CA ASP A 231 24.99 -8.18 -13.66
C ASP A 231 25.43 -7.97 -15.11
N THR A 232 25.07 -8.89 -15.99
CA THR A 232 25.36 -8.79 -17.41
C THR A 232 24.15 -9.19 -18.26
N VAL A 233 24.13 -8.73 -19.51
CA VAL A 233 23.23 -9.20 -20.57
C VAL A 233 24.04 -9.60 -21.81
N ARG A 234 23.38 -10.11 -22.83
CA ARG A 234 24.04 -10.60 -24.07
C ARG A 234 25.11 -11.63 -23.77
N ASN A 235 24.76 -12.65 -22.96
CA ASN A 235 25.69 -13.74 -22.58
C ASN A 235 27.01 -13.23 -21.98
N GLY A 236 26.96 -12.19 -21.16
CA GLY A 236 28.14 -11.62 -20.51
C GLY A 236 28.85 -10.51 -21.29
N ALA A 237 28.42 -10.22 -22.51
CA ALA A 237 29.10 -9.22 -23.35
C ALA A 237 28.82 -7.76 -22.95
N PHE A 238 27.75 -7.51 -22.15
CA PHE A 238 27.41 -6.17 -21.71
C PHE A 238 27.15 -6.13 -20.22
N GLY A 239 27.96 -5.33 -19.49
CA GLY A 239 27.89 -5.18 -18.03
C GLY A 239 26.80 -4.18 -17.62
N LEU A 240 26.04 -4.51 -16.58
CA LEU A 240 25.07 -3.65 -15.92
C LEU A 240 25.58 -3.28 -14.51
N THR A 241 25.47 -2.03 -14.14
CA THR A 241 25.73 -1.56 -12.75
C THR A 241 24.53 -0.80 -12.23
N ASN A 242 24.10 -1.14 -11.01
CA ASN A 242 22.90 -0.54 -10.43
C ASN A 242 23.11 0.96 -10.16
N THR A 243 22.19 1.75 -10.67
CA THR A 243 22.18 3.20 -10.48
C THR A 243 21.85 3.60 -9.03
N ASN A 244 21.20 2.71 -8.28
CA ASN A 244 20.90 2.89 -6.85
C ASN A 244 22.05 2.37 -5.97
N ARG A 245 22.96 3.27 -5.55
CA ARG A 245 24.07 2.89 -4.68
C ARG A 245 23.66 2.38 -3.30
N LEU A 246 22.45 2.71 -2.83
CA LEU A 246 21.95 2.21 -1.53
C LEU A 246 21.86 0.68 -1.51
N VAL A 247 21.62 0.04 -2.63
CA VAL A 247 21.61 -1.44 -2.76
C VAL A 247 22.93 -2.05 -2.28
N ARG A 248 24.06 -1.38 -2.52
CA ARG A 248 25.37 -1.87 -2.09
C ARG A 248 25.76 -1.40 -0.70
N PHE A 249 25.40 -0.16 -0.32
CA PHE A 249 25.98 0.51 0.83
C PHE A 249 25.01 0.74 1.99
N TYR A 250 23.73 0.43 1.82
CA TYR A 250 22.74 0.56 2.87
C TYR A 250 22.16 -0.80 3.26
N ARG A 251 22.31 -1.18 4.53
CA ARG A 251 21.87 -2.49 5.04
C ARG A 251 20.36 -2.67 4.84
N GLY A 252 19.99 -3.78 4.19
CA GLY A 252 18.59 -4.15 3.93
C GLY A 252 17.99 -3.50 2.69
N CYS A 253 18.70 -2.60 1.98
CA CYS A 253 18.18 -2.02 0.73
C CYS A 253 18.09 -3.10 -0.36
N ASN A 254 16.90 -3.29 -0.90
CA ASN A 254 16.57 -4.25 -1.95
C ASN A 254 16.00 -3.60 -3.23
N GLY A 255 16.00 -2.28 -3.31
CA GLY A 255 15.54 -1.58 -4.51
C GLY A 255 15.47 -0.06 -4.31
N LEU A 256 14.75 0.68 -5.12
CA LEU A 256 13.97 0.23 -6.28
C LEU A 256 14.47 0.96 -7.55
N LYS A 257 14.35 2.29 -7.63
CA LYS A 257 14.68 3.05 -8.82
C LYS A 257 15.21 4.46 -8.50
N THR A 258 16.19 4.92 -9.28
CA THR A 258 16.70 6.29 -9.25
C THR A 258 16.31 7.04 -10.53
N GLY A 259 16.32 8.36 -10.46
CA GLY A 259 16.14 9.24 -11.60
C GLY A 259 16.91 10.55 -11.43
N SER A 260 17.35 11.14 -12.52
CA SER A 260 17.88 12.51 -12.51
C SER A 260 17.79 13.12 -13.90
N THR A 261 17.35 14.38 -13.95
CA THR A 261 17.43 15.30 -15.11
C THR A 261 17.72 16.70 -14.57
N ALA A 262 18.00 17.62 -15.46
CA ALA A 262 18.22 19.02 -15.06
C ALA A 262 16.98 19.63 -14.37
N LYS A 263 15.76 19.26 -14.81
CA LYS A 263 14.50 19.76 -14.24
C LYS A 263 14.11 19.04 -12.94
N ALA A 264 14.32 17.73 -12.90
CA ALA A 264 13.92 16.90 -11.78
C ALA A 264 14.87 17.01 -10.57
N GLY A 265 16.12 17.41 -10.78
CA GLY A 265 17.17 17.20 -9.79
C GLY A 265 17.45 15.69 -9.61
N PHE A 266 17.83 15.27 -8.42
CA PHE A 266 18.13 13.87 -8.11
C PHE A 266 16.99 13.25 -7.30
N CYS A 267 16.40 12.17 -7.85
CA CYS A 267 15.26 11.46 -7.28
C CYS A 267 15.61 10.01 -6.99
N VAL A 268 14.95 9.41 -6.00
CA VAL A 268 15.01 7.98 -5.70
C VAL A 268 13.72 7.51 -5.06
N SER A 269 13.27 6.34 -5.47
CA SER A 269 12.44 5.47 -4.63
C SER A 269 13.34 4.34 -4.14
N ALA A 270 13.60 4.30 -2.85
CA ALA A 270 14.41 3.28 -2.20
C ALA A 270 13.50 2.38 -1.36
N THR A 271 13.70 1.06 -1.47
CA THR A 271 13.05 0.07 -0.61
C THR A 271 14.09 -0.63 0.24
N ALA A 272 13.76 -0.83 1.50
CA ALA A 272 14.62 -1.56 2.42
C ALA A 272 13.79 -2.42 3.37
N GLU A 273 14.31 -3.57 3.75
CA GLU A 273 13.66 -4.50 4.67
C GLU A 273 14.58 -4.81 5.86
N ARG A 274 14.02 -4.68 7.08
CA ARG A 274 14.66 -5.08 8.34
C ARG A 274 13.60 -5.63 9.29
N ASP A 275 13.92 -6.70 9.97
CA ASP A 275 13.06 -7.30 11.00
C ASP A 275 11.60 -7.55 10.52
N GLY A 276 11.42 -7.94 9.26
CA GLY A 276 10.12 -8.21 8.66
C GLY A 276 9.31 -6.97 8.26
N MET A 277 9.82 -5.75 8.49
CA MET A 277 9.21 -4.51 8.05
C MET A 277 9.89 -4.00 6.79
N THR A 278 9.12 -3.70 5.74
CA THR A 278 9.62 -3.10 4.51
C THR A 278 9.21 -1.63 4.44
N LEU A 279 10.19 -0.75 4.32
CA LEU A 279 9.98 0.69 4.14
C LEU A 279 10.25 1.10 2.70
N ILE A 280 9.40 2.01 2.21
CA ILE A 280 9.53 2.69 0.91
C ILE A 280 9.84 4.15 1.22
N CYS A 281 11.04 4.58 0.84
CA CYS A 281 11.51 5.96 1.01
C CYS A 281 11.62 6.62 -0.36
N VAL A 282 10.89 7.70 -0.57
CA VAL A 282 10.99 8.50 -1.80
C VAL A 282 11.59 9.85 -1.47
N ILE A 283 12.64 10.22 -2.22
CA ILE A 283 13.25 11.56 -2.20
C ILE A 283 13.16 12.13 -3.60
N MET A 284 12.66 13.36 -3.73
CA MET A 284 12.54 14.08 -5.00
C MET A 284 13.24 15.44 -4.94
N GLY A 285 13.92 15.79 -6.03
CA GLY A 285 14.46 17.13 -6.21
C GLY A 285 15.64 17.46 -5.30
N ALA A 286 16.45 16.50 -4.91
CA ALA A 286 17.71 16.77 -4.22
C ALA A 286 18.74 17.41 -5.17
N ALA A 287 19.67 18.24 -4.60
CA ALA A 287 20.66 18.99 -5.38
C ALA A 287 21.67 18.09 -6.08
N ASN A 288 22.02 16.98 -5.49
CA ASN A 288 22.99 16.01 -6.04
C ASN A 288 22.72 14.59 -5.56
N ARG A 289 23.49 13.63 -6.11
CA ARG A 289 23.35 12.21 -5.80
C ARG A 289 23.62 11.88 -4.32
N ASP A 290 24.61 12.53 -3.75
CA ASP A 290 25.06 12.21 -2.39
C ASP A 290 24.07 12.76 -1.37
N THR A 291 23.57 13.99 -1.54
CA THR A 291 22.49 14.58 -0.75
C THR A 291 21.24 13.69 -0.80
N ARG A 292 20.82 13.26 -2.00
CA ARG A 292 19.69 12.34 -2.19
C ARG A 292 19.87 11.02 -1.41
N ASN A 293 21.04 10.40 -1.53
CA ASN A 293 21.31 9.11 -0.88
C ASN A 293 21.42 9.28 0.65
N ALA A 294 22.03 10.36 1.13
CA ALA A 294 22.11 10.65 2.56
C ALA A 294 20.71 10.88 3.16
N ALA A 295 19.87 11.67 2.50
CA ALA A 295 18.49 11.90 2.93
C ALA A 295 17.70 10.59 2.99
N ALA A 296 17.79 9.74 1.95
CA ALA A 296 17.09 8.46 1.93
C ALA A 296 17.60 7.51 3.03
N ALA A 297 18.90 7.41 3.25
CA ALA A 297 19.47 6.57 4.30
C ALA A 297 19.03 7.04 5.69
N SER A 298 19.13 8.36 5.98
CA SER A 298 18.74 8.93 7.27
C SER A 298 17.25 8.74 7.54
N LEU A 299 16.39 8.92 6.53
CA LEU A 299 14.95 8.74 6.69
C LEU A 299 14.57 7.27 6.91
N LEU A 300 15.22 6.34 6.20
CA LEU A 300 15.06 4.90 6.44
C LEU A 300 15.55 4.49 7.83
N ASP A 301 16.72 4.99 8.26
CA ASP A 301 17.25 4.69 9.61
C ASP A 301 16.34 5.21 10.70
N TRP A 302 15.79 6.43 10.55
CA TRP A 302 14.80 6.96 11.46
C TRP A 302 13.54 6.08 11.52
N GLY A 303 13.03 5.63 10.36
CA GLY A 303 11.87 4.75 10.30
C GLY A 303 12.10 3.43 11.03
N PHE A 304 13.21 2.75 10.75
CA PHE A 304 13.54 1.48 11.40
C PHE A 304 13.89 1.62 12.89
N ALA A 305 14.44 2.75 13.30
CA ALA A 305 14.75 2.98 14.72
C ALA A 305 13.48 3.18 15.55
N ASN A 306 12.49 3.86 15.01
CA ASN A 306 11.34 4.32 15.77
C ASN A 306 10.08 3.46 15.60
N TYR A 307 9.95 2.72 14.50
CA TYR A 307 8.75 1.94 14.21
C TYR A 307 9.03 0.45 14.06
N ALA A 308 8.01 -0.34 14.26
CA ALA A 308 8.00 -1.77 14.03
C ALA A 308 6.65 -2.20 13.43
N LEU A 309 6.67 -3.26 12.62
CA LEU A 309 5.46 -3.90 12.10
C LEU A 309 5.00 -4.98 13.08
N TYR A 310 3.81 -4.79 13.63
CA TYR A 310 3.11 -5.87 14.33
C TYR A 310 2.33 -6.69 13.33
N THR A 311 2.42 -8.02 13.41
CA THR A 311 1.68 -8.94 12.55
C THR A 311 1.05 -10.06 13.37
N CYS A 312 -0.25 -10.24 13.23
CA CYS A 312 -0.98 -11.41 13.68
C CYS A 312 -1.32 -12.24 12.44
N PRO A 313 -0.77 -13.46 12.29
CA PRO A 313 -1.09 -14.31 11.14
C PRO A 313 -2.57 -14.69 11.12
N ALA A 314 -3.09 -15.09 9.96
CA ALA A 314 -4.39 -15.71 9.85
C ALA A 314 -4.47 -16.94 10.76
N GLY A 315 -5.61 -17.19 11.37
CA GLY A 315 -5.76 -18.27 12.33
C GLY A 315 -7.17 -18.83 12.41
N ASN A 316 -7.25 -19.98 13.06
CA ASN A 316 -8.50 -20.72 13.29
C ASN A 316 -8.73 -20.81 14.80
N PRO A 317 -9.53 -19.92 15.39
CA PRO A 317 -9.93 -19.99 16.79
C PRO A 317 -10.70 -21.28 17.12
N THR A 318 -11.06 -21.46 18.40
CA THR A 318 -11.86 -22.60 18.85
C THR A 318 -13.20 -22.65 18.09
N PRO A 319 -13.60 -23.83 17.56
CA PRO A 319 -14.88 -24.00 16.87
C PRO A 319 -16.07 -23.60 17.74
N VAL A 320 -17.07 -22.97 17.15
CA VAL A 320 -18.28 -22.47 17.83
C VAL A 320 -19.39 -23.55 17.77
N ARG A 321 -20.15 -23.73 18.86
CA ARG A 321 -21.29 -24.68 18.91
C ARG A 321 -22.41 -24.20 17.97
N VAL A 322 -23.05 -25.17 17.28
CA VAL A 322 -24.19 -24.89 16.39
C VAL A 322 -25.42 -25.69 16.85
N PRO A 323 -26.19 -25.12 17.81
CA PRO A 323 -27.45 -25.76 18.25
C PRO A 323 -28.41 -25.95 17.09
N GLY A 324 -28.98 -27.16 16.97
CA GLY A 324 -29.88 -27.48 15.86
C GLY A 324 -29.19 -27.69 14.50
N GLY A 325 -27.87 -27.74 14.46
CA GLY A 325 -27.11 -28.02 13.25
C GLY A 325 -26.93 -29.52 12.98
N ILE A 326 -26.70 -29.86 11.71
CA ILE A 326 -26.28 -31.23 11.31
C ILE A 326 -24.95 -31.59 11.96
N GLN A 327 -23.98 -30.64 11.99
CA GLN A 327 -22.77 -30.73 12.80
C GLN A 327 -22.97 -29.99 14.13
N PRO A 328 -22.37 -30.48 15.24
CA PRO A 328 -22.51 -29.87 16.57
C PRO A 328 -21.73 -28.57 16.71
N THR A 329 -20.73 -28.35 15.86
CA THR A 329 -19.83 -27.20 15.85
C THR A 329 -19.55 -26.77 14.43
N VAL A 330 -19.14 -25.51 14.23
CA VAL A 330 -18.56 -24.96 13.00
C VAL A 330 -17.17 -24.44 13.31
N GLY A 331 -16.21 -24.74 12.42
CA GLY A 331 -14.90 -24.14 12.46
C GLY A 331 -15.01 -22.64 12.10
N VAL A 332 -14.10 -21.83 12.63
CA VAL A 332 -14.08 -20.40 12.40
C VAL A 332 -12.66 -19.96 12.06
N ARG A 333 -12.55 -18.88 11.27
CA ARG A 333 -11.27 -18.34 10.84
C ARG A 333 -11.27 -16.81 10.84
N HIS A 334 -10.10 -16.24 11.03
CA HIS A 334 -9.87 -14.81 10.82
C HIS A 334 -8.72 -14.57 9.84
N ALA A 335 -8.77 -13.44 9.15
CA ALA A 335 -7.68 -12.99 8.29
C ALA A 335 -6.45 -12.58 9.12
N ALA A 336 -5.31 -12.42 8.46
CA ALA A 336 -4.14 -11.79 9.06
C ALA A 336 -4.42 -10.30 9.34
N PHE A 337 -3.79 -9.77 10.39
CA PHE A 337 -3.81 -8.36 10.75
C PHE A 337 -2.38 -7.85 10.84
N SER A 338 -2.14 -6.63 10.33
CA SER A 338 -0.86 -5.96 10.47
C SER A 338 -1.08 -4.47 10.72
N CYS A 339 -0.28 -3.90 11.61
CA CYS A 339 -0.24 -2.46 11.85
C CYS A 339 1.17 -2.01 12.18
N VAL A 340 1.47 -0.74 11.91
CA VAL A 340 2.75 -0.14 12.30
C VAL A 340 2.57 0.62 13.60
N LEU A 341 3.50 0.41 14.52
CA LEU A 341 3.49 1.01 15.85
C LEU A 341 4.85 1.65 16.16
N PRO A 342 4.91 2.64 17.07
CA PRO A 342 6.15 2.97 17.72
C PRO A 342 6.79 1.71 18.30
N ARG A 343 8.10 1.52 18.08
CA ARG A 343 8.82 0.32 18.52
C ARG A 343 8.71 0.07 20.02
N ALA A 344 8.64 1.16 20.81
CA ALA A 344 8.46 1.10 22.26
C ALA A 344 7.12 0.47 22.69
N ASP A 345 6.12 0.49 21.82
CA ASP A 345 4.76 0.02 22.12
C ASP A 345 4.49 -1.40 21.64
N LEU A 346 5.42 -2.00 20.87
CA LEU A 346 5.21 -3.31 20.25
C LEU A 346 4.86 -4.42 21.25
N SER A 347 5.49 -4.42 22.43
CA SER A 347 5.24 -5.41 23.49
C SER A 347 3.94 -5.19 24.27
N SER A 348 3.29 -4.04 24.07
CA SER A 348 2.05 -3.66 24.76
C SER A 348 0.81 -3.93 23.91
N VAL A 349 0.94 -4.64 22.79
CA VAL A 349 -0.20 -5.01 21.95
C VAL A 349 -0.97 -6.16 22.59
N GLU A 350 -2.24 -5.94 22.85
CA GLU A 350 -3.19 -6.90 23.38
C GLU A 350 -4.16 -7.36 22.30
N LYS A 351 -4.61 -8.63 22.42
CA LYS A 351 -5.59 -9.24 21.52
C LYS A 351 -6.78 -9.69 22.33
N ASP A 352 -7.97 -9.32 21.92
CA ASP A 352 -9.22 -9.80 22.50
C ASP A 352 -10.08 -10.50 21.45
N ILE A 353 -10.53 -11.72 21.76
CA ILE A 353 -11.33 -12.55 20.87
C ILE A 353 -12.77 -12.62 21.41
N GLU A 354 -13.67 -11.94 20.72
CA GLU A 354 -15.09 -11.98 21.03
C GLU A 354 -15.77 -13.06 20.15
N LEU A 355 -16.06 -14.22 20.75
CA LEU A 355 -16.80 -15.31 20.12
C LEU A 355 -18.00 -15.70 21.00
N PRO A 356 -19.21 -15.89 20.43
CA PRO A 356 -20.34 -16.43 21.16
C PRO A 356 -20.10 -17.91 21.50
N GLU A 357 -20.67 -18.41 22.61
CA GLU A 357 -20.62 -19.82 22.94
C GLU A 357 -21.32 -20.71 21.89
N ALA A 358 -22.33 -20.18 21.21
CA ALA A 358 -23.10 -20.88 20.21
C ALA A 358 -23.76 -19.95 19.20
N VAL A 359 -23.92 -20.45 17.97
CA VAL A 359 -24.64 -19.80 16.85
C VAL A 359 -25.73 -20.75 16.36
N PRO A 360 -26.99 -20.33 16.28
CA PRO A 360 -28.08 -21.23 15.86
C PRO A 360 -27.96 -21.62 14.38
N ALA A 361 -28.31 -22.87 14.05
CA ALA A 361 -28.37 -23.32 12.66
C ALA A 361 -29.55 -22.69 11.91
N PRO A 362 -29.43 -22.44 10.57
CA PRO A 362 -28.28 -22.76 9.73
C PRO A 362 -27.18 -21.70 9.81
N VAL A 363 -25.94 -22.08 9.59
CA VAL A 363 -24.77 -21.21 9.44
C VAL A 363 -24.21 -21.44 8.04
N LYS A 364 -23.81 -20.38 7.36
CA LYS A 364 -23.16 -20.44 6.04
C LYS A 364 -21.68 -20.12 6.15
N ALA A 365 -20.90 -20.72 5.28
CA ALA A 365 -19.49 -20.34 5.11
C ALA A 365 -19.38 -18.82 4.79
N GLY A 366 -18.53 -18.12 5.53
CA GLY A 366 -18.37 -16.67 5.42
C GLY A 366 -19.28 -15.84 6.34
N ASP A 367 -20.27 -16.43 7.02
CA ASP A 367 -21.07 -15.72 8.02
C ASP A 367 -20.16 -15.20 9.14
N THR A 368 -20.35 -13.95 9.54
CA THR A 368 -19.64 -13.35 10.66
C THR A 368 -20.13 -13.99 11.96
N VAL A 369 -19.20 -14.57 12.72
CA VAL A 369 -19.48 -15.26 13.99
C VAL A 369 -18.96 -14.44 15.17
N GLY A 370 -17.90 -13.67 14.97
CA GLY A 370 -17.27 -12.88 16.02
C GLY A 370 -16.25 -11.90 15.47
N LYS A 371 -15.43 -11.36 16.35
CA LYS A 371 -14.34 -10.45 15.98
C LYS A 371 -13.11 -10.67 16.86
N LEU A 372 -11.96 -10.27 16.32
CA LEU A 372 -10.68 -10.19 17.01
C LEU A 372 -10.26 -8.73 17.00
N THR A 373 -10.16 -8.12 18.18
CA THR A 373 -9.80 -6.72 18.37
C THR A 373 -8.34 -6.62 18.84
N PHE A 374 -7.63 -5.63 18.31
CA PHE A 374 -6.25 -5.33 18.70
C PHE A 374 -6.22 -3.96 19.39
N THR A 375 -5.60 -3.92 20.55
CA THR A 375 -5.42 -2.68 21.32
C THR A 375 -3.98 -2.54 21.78
N CYS A 376 -3.55 -1.32 22.01
CA CYS A 376 -2.27 -1.03 22.62
C CYS A 376 -2.45 0.12 23.61
N ARG A 377 -2.16 -0.11 24.91
CA ARG A 377 -2.35 0.87 25.96
C ARG A 377 -3.76 1.52 25.93
N GLY A 378 -4.80 0.71 25.67
CA GLY A 378 -6.18 1.19 25.56
C GLY A 378 -6.54 1.91 24.25
N VAL A 379 -5.59 2.12 23.33
CA VAL A 379 -5.84 2.66 21.99
C VAL A 379 -6.21 1.51 21.04
N SER A 380 -7.32 1.62 20.31
CA SER A 380 -7.70 0.64 19.29
C SER A 380 -6.77 0.74 18.08
N LEU A 381 -6.17 -0.40 17.70
CA LEU A 381 -5.32 -0.52 16.51
C LEU A 381 -6.10 -1.02 15.30
N GLY A 382 -7.24 -1.68 15.53
CA GLY A 382 -8.10 -2.24 14.51
C GLY A 382 -8.75 -3.54 14.93
N GLU A 383 -9.57 -4.08 14.04
CA GLU A 383 -10.25 -5.36 14.26
C GLU A 383 -10.32 -6.17 12.98
N VAL A 384 -10.43 -7.49 13.10
CA VAL A 384 -10.73 -8.41 12.01
C VAL A 384 -11.93 -9.27 12.36
N THR A 385 -12.81 -9.50 11.41
CA THR A 385 -13.96 -10.35 11.56
C THR A 385 -13.53 -11.80 11.63
N ILE A 386 -14.21 -12.57 12.50
CA ILE A 386 -14.10 -14.02 12.57
C ILE A 386 -15.30 -14.61 11.84
N THR A 387 -15.06 -15.43 10.83
CA THR A 387 -16.10 -15.99 9.95
C THR A 387 -16.15 -17.51 10.05
N ALA A 388 -17.34 -18.08 9.82
CA ALA A 388 -17.51 -19.51 9.68
C ALA A 388 -16.75 -20.03 8.44
N ASP A 389 -16.09 -21.18 8.56
CA ASP A 389 -15.30 -21.79 7.49
C ASP A 389 -16.10 -22.76 6.62
N ALA A 390 -17.29 -23.22 7.08
CA ALA A 390 -18.12 -24.17 6.39
C ALA A 390 -19.62 -23.94 6.64
N ASP A 391 -20.45 -24.53 5.77
CA ASP A 391 -21.89 -24.55 5.93
C ASP A 391 -22.31 -25.59 6.99
N VAL A 392 -23.19 -25.19 7.90
CA VAL A 392 -23.87 -26.11 8.83
C VAL A 392 -25.39 -25.98 8.67
N GLY A 393 -25.97 -26.93 7.97
CA GLY A 393 -27.42 -26.97 7.77
C GLY A 393 -28.17 -27.31 9.07
N ARG A 394 -29.48 -26.98 9.11
CA ARG A 394 -30.37 -27.34 10.21
C ARG A 394 -30.66 -28.84 10.21
N ILE A 395 -30.59 -29.50 11.39
CA ILE A 395 -30.91 -30.92 11.55
C ILE A 395 -32.43 -31.11 11.39
N GLY A 396 -32.84 -32.01 10.50
CA GLY A 396 -34.25 -32.41 10.36
C GLY A 396 -34.67 -33.44 11.40
N PHE A 397 -35.98 -33.76 11.48
CA PHE A 397 -36.57 -34.70 12.43
C PHE A 397 -35.88 -36.06 12.45
N GLY A 398 -35.61 -36.66 11.28
CA GLY A 398 -34.88 -37.95 11.19
C GLY A 398 -33.48 -37.90 11.77
N GLY A 399 -32.77 -36.80 11.62
CA GLY A 399 -31.46 -36.59 12.22
C GLY A 399 -31.52 -36.45 13.75
N ILE A 400 -32.54 -35.79 14.28
CA ILE A 400 -32.78 -35.67 15.72
C ILE A 400 -33.06 -37.06 16.31
N LEU A 401 -33.98 -37.82 15.68
CA LEU A 401 -34.32 -39.16 16.10
C LEU A 401 -33.10 -40.10 16.11
N ARG A 402 -32.28 -40.07 15.07
CA ARG A 402 -31.06 -40.85 14.99
C ARG A 402 -30.07 -40.49 16.11
N ARG A 403 -29.90 -39.22 16.46
CA ARG A 403 -29.04 -38.78 17.57
C ARG A 403 -29.56 -39.23 18.93
N LEU A 404 -30.88 -39.21 19.14
CA LEU A 404 -31.50 -39.69 20.35
C LEU A 404 -31.28 -41.20 20.51
N LEU A 405 -31.52 -41.98 19.45
CA LEU A 405 -31.30 -43.44 19.46
C LEU A 405 -29.83 -43.79 19.71
N ALA A 406 -28.90 -43.13 19.04
CA ALA A 406 -27.44 -43.29 19.22
C ALA A 406 -27.04 -43.04 20.68
N ARG A 407 -27.62 -42.00 21.32
CA ARG A 407 -27.32 -41.67 22.73
C ARG A 407 -27.97 -42.63 23.70
N PHE A 408 -29.12 -43.25 23.35
CA PHE A 408 -29.85 -44.23 24.20
C PHE A 408 -29.19 -45.59 24.15
N PHE A 409 -28.67 -46.00 23.01
CA PHE A 409 -28.06 -47.31 22.80
C PHE A 409 -26.54 -47.34 22.92
N LEU A 410 -25.90 -46.19 23.30
CA LEU A 410 -24.43 -46.07 23.46
C LEU A 410 -23.63 -46.48 22.19
N ILE A 411 -24.23 -46.33 21.00
CA ILE A 411 -23.62 -46.63 19.69
C ILE A 411 -23.10 -45.34 19.04
#